data_328f4575f9719e6e5cc1345f2e41b9dd
#
_entry.id   328f4575f9719e6e5cc1345f2e41b9dd
#
_cell.length_a   1.000
_cell.length_b   1.000
_cell.length_c   1.000
_cell.angle_alpha   90.00
_cell.angle_beta   90.00
_cell.angle_gamma   90.00
#
_symmetry.space_group_name_H-M   'P 1'
#
loop_
_entity.id
_entity.type
_entity.pdbx_description
1 polymer ?
#
loop_
_entity_poly.entity_id
_entity_poly.type
_entity_poly.pdbx_seq_one_letter_code
_entity_poly.pdbx_strand_id
1 'polypeptide(L)'
;MSISKILVANRSEIAIRVFRAANELGIKTVAIWAEEDKLALHRFKADESYQVGRGPHLARDLGPIESYLSIDEVIRVAKLSGSDAIHPGYGLLSESPEFVDACDKAGIIFIGPKGDTMRQLGNKVAARNLAISVGVPVVPATEPLPDDMGEVAKMAKEIGYPVMLKASWGGGGRGMRAIRDPKDLSREVTEAKREAMAAFGKDEVYLEKLVERARHVESQVLGDTHGNVVHLFERDCSIQRRNQKVVERAPAPYLTWEQRRELAEYSLKIAEATHYIGAGTVEYLMDVDTGNFYFIEVNPRIQVEHTVTEVVTGIDIVKAQIHILDGAAIGTPESGVPAQADIRLNGHALQCRITXXXXASISSRRRSTSSTAPRSVRRNRAFPRRPISVSTAMRCSAVSPPKIPSTTSFPTMAASPPIGRHPASVSVSTAAPPIPAPSSLAFMIRCSSRSRPGRRTRPRQSRAWTARCASSVSAAWPPT
;
A
#
# COMPACT_ATOMS: atom_id res chain seq x y z
N MET A 1 15.48 -23.46 -9.00
CA MET A 1 16.56 -22.63 -9.56
C MET A 1 16.76 -21.46 -8.61
N SER A 2 17.96 -21.23 -8.13
CA SER A 2 18.15 -20.18 -7.11
C SER A 2 18.28 -18.80 -7.77
N ILE A 3 17.50 -17.84 -7.29
CA ILE A 3 17.58 -16.45 -7.73
C ILE A 3 18.87 -15.83 -7.18
N SER A 4 19.77 -15.44 -8.06
CA SER A 4 21.07 -14.83 -7.68
C SER A 4 21.16 -13.35 -8.05
N LYS A 5 20.36 -12.88 -8.99
CA LYS A 5 20.35 -11.47 -9.41
C LYS A 5 18.94 -11.01 -9.79
N ILE A 6 18.48 -9.91 -9.15
CA ILE A 6 17.14 -9.35 -9.36
C ILE A 6 17.23 -7.96 -9.99
N LEU A 7 16.55 -7.76 -11.12
CA LEU A 7 16.27 -6.44 -11.65
C LEU A 7 14.98 -5.90 -10.99
N VAL A 8 15.00 -4.64 -10.55
CA VAL A 8 13.80 -3.99 -10.00
C VAL A 8 13.21 -3.05 -11.06
N ALA A 9 12.07 -3.45 -11.64
CA ALA A 9 11.38 -2.70 -12.69
C ALA A 9 10.55 -1.56 -12.08
N ASN A 10 11.24 -0.71 -11.30
CA ASN A 10 10.60 0.39 -10.58
C ASN A 10 11.64 1.45 -10.19
N ARG A 11 11.18 2.48 -9.47
CA ARG A 11 12.02 3.62 -9.09
C ARG A 11 11.75 4.02 -7.63
N SER A 12 12.57 4.95 -7.13
CA SER A 12 12.38 5.63 -5.83
C SER A 12 12.36 4.66 -4.65
N GLU A 13 11.42 4.85 -3.70
CA GLU A 13 11.47 4.17 -2.40
C GLU A 13 11.22 2.66 -2.51
N ILE A 14 10.31 2.22 -3.39
CA ILE A 14 10.02 0.79 -3.52
C ILE A 14 11.21 0.04 -4.14
N ALA A 15 11.92 0.67 -5.11
CA ALA A 15 13.14 0.06 -5.65
C ALA A 15 14.17 -0.13 -4.53
N ILE A 16 14.38 0.88 -3.70
CA ILE A 16 15.32 0.81 -2.56
C ILE A 16 14.87 -0.26 -1.56
N ARG A 17 13.55 -0.37 -1.30
CA ARG A 17 13.00 -1.39 -0.39
C ARG A 17 13.32 -2.81 -0.89
N VAL A 18 13.15 -3.04 -2.20
CA VAL A 18 13.46 -4.35 -2.82
C VAL A 18 14.97 -4.61 -2.80
N PHE A 19 15.80 -3.62 -3.17
CA PHE A 19 17.27 -3.76 -3.10
C PHE A 19 17.73 -4.14 -1.70
N ARG A 20 17.14 -3.51 -0.69
CA ARG A 20 17.47 -3.83 0.70
C ARG A 20 17.16 -5.31 1.03
N ALA A 21 15.96 -5.77 0.66
CA ALA A 21 15.58 -7.17 0.89
C ALA A 21 16.52 -8.13 0.16
N ALA A 22 16.79 -7.87 -1.13
CA ALA A 22 17.68 -8.69 -1.95
C ALA A 22 19.10 -8.72 -1.37
N ASN A 23 19.65 -7.58 -0.97
CA ASN A 23 20.99 -7.48 -0.38
C ASN A 23 21.08 -8.25 0.94
N GLU A 24 20.03 -8.18 1.77
CA GLU A 24 19.97 -8.95 3.04
C GLU A 24 19.90 -10.47 2.80
N LEU A 25 19.48 -10.89 1.58
CA LEU A 25 19.46 -12.28 1.13
C LEU A 25 20.72 -12.67 0.35
N GLY A 26 21.67 -11.76 0.16
CA GLY A 26 22.88 -11.99 -0.62
C GLY A 26 22.68 -12.00 -2.14
N ILE A 27 21.55 -11.47 -2.62
CA ILE A 27 21.16 -11.46 -4.02
C ILE A 27 21.61 -10.14 -4.65
N LYS A 28 22.25 -10.20 -5.82
CA LYS A 28 22.70 -9.02 -6.59
C LYS A 28 21.49 -8.22 -7.11
N THR A 29 21.66 -6.91 -7.21
CA THR A 29 20.57 -5.99 -7.53
C THR A 29 20.88 -5.15 -8.75
N VAL A 30 19.88 -4.99 -9.62
CA VAL A 30 19.95 -4.18 -10.83
C VAL A 30 18.86 -3.12 -10.81
N ALA A 31 19.27 -1.84 -10.92
CA ALA A 31 18.35 -0.72 -11.04
C ALA A 31 18.15 -0.35 -12.52
N ILE A 32 16.96 0.13 -12.85
CA ILE A 32 16.71 0.86 -14.11
C ILE A 32 16.40 2.32 -13.77
N TRP A 33 16.75 3.22 -14.70
CA TRP A 33 16.51 4.65 -14.49
C TRP A 33 16.29 5.37 -15.83
N ALA A 34 15.30 6.25 -15.88
CA ALA A 34 15.07 7.17 -16.99
C ALA A 34 15.99 8.39 -16.83
N GLU A 35 16.23 9.15 -17.88
CA GLU A 35 17.13 10.32 -17.88
C GLU A 35 16.82 11.30 -16.75
N GLU A 36 15.53 11.50 -16.45
CA GLU A 36 15.09 12.43 -15.40
C GLU A 36 15.49 11.95 -14.01
N ASP A 37 15.71 10.65 -13.85
CA ASP A 37 16.11 10.02 -12.60
C ASP A 37 17.61 9.75 -12.48
N LYS A 38 18.43 10.34 -13.36
CA LYS A 38 19.89 10.11 -13.33
C LYS A 38 20.56 10.47 -12.00
N LEU A 39 19.94 11.34 -11.20
CA LEU A 39 20.40 11.68 -9.85
C LEU A 39 19.52 11.08 -8.76
N ALA A 40 18.53 10.26 -9.10
CA ALA A 40 17.64 9.65 -8.12
C ALA A 40 18.38 8.59 -7.28
N LEU A 41 18.06 8.56 -5.98
CA LEU A 41 18.80 7.78 -5.00
C LEU A 41 18.80 6.27 -5.31
N HIS A 42 17.70 5.73 -5.84
CA HIS A 42 17.60 4.29 -6.10
C HIS A 42 18.69 3.79 -7.06
N ARG A 43 19.08 4.62 -8.06
CA ARG A 43 20.13 4.29 -9.03
C ARG A 43 21.46 3.93 -8.35
N PHE A 44 21.76 4.59 -7.22
CA PHE A 44 23.03 4.45 -6.49
C PHE A 44 22.95 3.40 -5.35
N LYS A 45 21.79 2.75 -5.19
CA LYS A 45 21.58 1.77 -4.13
C LYS A 45 21.61 0.32 -4.61
N ALA A 46 21.65 0.12 -5.92
CA ALA A 46 21.79 -1.20 -6.54
C ALA A 46 23.27 -1.49 -6.85
N ASP A 47 23.60 -2.75 -7.03
CA ASP A 47 24.96 -3.18 -7.46
C ASP A 47 25.24 -2.71 -8.88
N GLU A 48 24.24 -2.76 -9.77
CA GLU A 48 24.32 -2.32 -11.15
C GLU A 48 23.16 -1.38 -11.48
N SER A 49 23.36 -0.47 -12.44
CA SER A 49 22.27 0.43 -12.85
C SER A 49 22.34 0.73 -14.35
N TYR A 50 21.22 0.65 -15.02
CA TYR A 50 21.11 0.80 -16.47
C TYR A 50 20.09 1.86 -16.84
N GLN A 51 20.43 2.66 -17.85
CA GLN A 51 19.49 3.63 -18.40
C GLN A 51 18.50 2.94 -19.31
N VAL A 52 17.22 3.33 -19.21
CA VAL A 52 16.11 2.90 -20.08
C VAL A 52 15.54 4.10 -20.81
N GLY A 53 14.97 3.86 -21.97
CA GLY A 53 14.30 4.88 -22.77
C GLY A 53 15.22 5.77 -23.61
N ARG A 54 16.52 5.48 -23.63
CA ARG A 54 17.49 6.18 -24.49
C ARG A 54 18.53 5.23 -25.05
N GLY A 55 18.93 5.48 -26.28
CA GLY A 55 20.02 4.73 -26.91
C GLY A 55 19.81 4.49 -28.39
N PRO A 56 20.89 4.09 -29.10
CA PRO A 56 20.83 3.91 -30.56
C PRO A 56 19.96 2.74 -31.03
N HIS A 57 19.52 1.90 -30.10
CA HIS A 57 18.61 0.77 -30.38
C HIS A 57 17.14 1.20 -30.44
N LEU A 58 16.83 2.44 -30.06
CA LEU A 58 15.49 2.99 -30.09
C LEU A 58 15.29 3.90 -31.30
N ALA A 59 14.08 3.90 -31.86
CA ALA A 59 13.73 4.78 -32.98
C ALA A 59 13.64 6.26 -32.53
N ARG A 60 13.38 6.47 -31.26
CA ARG A 60 13.35 7.79 -30.60
C ARG A 60 13.57 7.64 -29.10
N ASP A 61 13.96 8.73 -28.45
CA ASP A 61 14.01 8.76 -27.00
C ASP A 61 12.58 8.67 -26.42
N LEU A 62 12.43 7.87 -25.38
CA LEU A 62 11.16 7.71 -24.67
C LEU A 62 11.02 8.79 -23.58
N GLY A 63 9.78 9.16 -23.28
CA GLY A 63 9.49 10.09 -22.18
C GLY A 63 9.73 9.46 -20.80
N PRO A 64 9.71 10.27 -19.73
CA PRO A 64 10.10 9.81 -18.39
C PRO A 64 9.29 8.60 -17.88
N ILE A 65 7.97 8.63 -18.06
CA ILE A 65 7.10 7.53 -17.63
C ILE A 65 7.14 6.40 -18.65
N GLU A 66 7.13 6.73 -19.93
CA GLU A 66 7.19 5.78 -21.03
C GLU A 66 8.41 4.86 -20.91
N SER A 67 9.56 5.39 -20.48
CA SER A 67 10.79 4.63 -20.26
C SER A 67 10.59 3.47 -19.27
N TYR A 68 9.84 3.72 -18.18
CA TYR A 68 9.53 2.70 -17.16
C TYR A 68 8.39 1.78 -17.57
N LEU A 69 7.57 2.18 -18.55
CA LEU A 69 6.45 1.37 -19.07
C LEU A 69 6.85 0.57 -20.31
N SER A 70 8.08 0.73 -20.81
CA SER A 70 8.58 -0.01 -21.97
C SER A 70 9.00 -1.42 -21.54
N ILE A 71 8.15 -2.40 -21.82
CA ILE A 71 8.42 -3.82 -21.53
C ILE A 71 9.73 -4.23 -22.22
N ASP A 72 9.91 -3.87 -23.51
CA ASP A 72 11.09 -4.21 -24.28
C ASP A 72 12.38 -3.71 -23.63
N GLU A 73 12.37 -2.47 -23.11
CA GLU A 73 13.54 -1.89 -22.45
C GLU A 73 13.87 -2.62 -21.13
N VAL A 74 12.86 -2.96 -20.36
CA VAL A 74 13.06 -3.69 -19.10
C VAL A 74 13.63 -5.08 -19.37
N ILE A 75 13.04 -5.81 -20.33
CA ILE A 75 13.51 -7.16 -20.73
C ILE A 75 14.93 -7.07 -21.32
N ARG A 76 15.21 -6.06 -22.15
CA ARG A 76 16.56 -5.84 -22.70
C ARG A 76 17.59 -5.69 -21.58
N VAL A 77 17.30 -4.86 -20.59
CA VAL A 77 18.22 -4.66 -19.45
C VAL A 77 18.35 -5.94 -18.63
N ALA A 78 17.27 -6.67 -18.39
CA ALA A 78 17.31 -7.92 -17.63
C ALA A 78 18.24 -8.94 -18.31
N LYS A 79 18.12 -9.09 -19.62
CA LYS A 79 19.02 -9.97 -20.42
C LYS A 79 20.47 -9.47 -20.40
N LEU A 80 20.67 -8.16 -20.59
CA LEU A 80 22.00 -7.56 -20.63
C LEU A 80 22.73 -7.72 -19.30
N SER A 81 22.02 -7.56 -18.19
CA SER A 81 22.60 -7.69 -16.85
C SER A 81 22.70 -9.15 -16.38
N GLY A 82 22.08 -10.09 -17.08
CA GLY A 82 21.99 -11.49 -16.66
C GLY A 82 21.16 -11.66 -15.40
N SER A 83 20.04 -10.90 -15.29
CA SER A 83 19.14 -11.01 -14.14
C SER A 83 18.26 -12.27 -14.24
N ASP A 84 18.19 -13.04 -13.17
CA ASP A 84 17.36 -14.27 -13.07
C ASP A 84 15.88 -13.93 -12.89
N ALA A 85 15.61 -12.80 -12.22
CA ALA A 85 14.27 -12.42 -11.82
C ALA A 85 14.05 -10.92 -11.95
N ILE A 86 12.78 -10.54 -12.08
CA ILE A 86 12.34 -9.14 -12.09
C ILE A 86 11.32 -8.93 -10.96
N HIS A 87 11.57 -7.93 -10.11
CA HIS A 87 10.61 -7.49 -9.11
C HIS A 87 9.94 -6.19 -9.59
N PRO A 88 8.63 -6.19 -9.85
CA PRO A 88 7.95 -5.01 -10.41
C PRO A 88 7.64 -3.91 -9.39
N GLY A 89 7.71 -4.21 -8.09
CA GLY A 89 7.26 -3.29 -7.04
C GLY A 89 5.74 -3.08 -7.09
N TYR A 90 5.33 -1.81 -7.07
CA TYR A 90 3.91 -1.41 -7.25
C TYR A 90 3.81 -0.27 -8.24
N GLY A 91 2.65 -0.14 -8.91
CA GLY A 91 2.46 0.81 -10.01
C GLY A 91 3.26 0.42 -11.24
N LEU A 92 3.36 1.31 -12.22
CA LEU A 92 4.09 1.04 -13.47
C LEU A 92 3.63 -0.30 -14.11
N LEU A 93 4.54 -1.26 -14.29
CA LEU A 93 4.27 -2.54 -14.93
C LEU A 93 3.81 -3.65 -13.94
N SER A 94 3.62 -3.32 -12.66
CA SER A 94 3.36 -4.35 -11.64
C SER A 94 2.01 -5.08 -11.79
N GLU A 95 1.09 -4.51 -12.58
CA GLU A 95 -0.22 -5.10 -12.88
C GLU A 95 -0.39 -5.37 -14.38
N SER A 96 0.72 -5.49 -15.14
CA SER A 96 0.67 -5.76 -16.58
C SER A 96 0.85 -7.25 -16.86
N PRO A 97 -0.20 -7.96 -17.30
CA PRO A 97 -0.06 -9.36 -17.70
C PRO A 97 0.86 -9.52 -18.92
N GLU A 98 0.91 -8.53 -19.82
CA GLU A 98 1.82 -8.54 -20.98
C GLU A 98 3.28 -8.54 -20.53
N PHE A 99 3.58 -7.87 -19.41
CA PHE A 99 4.93 -7.87 -18.85
C PHE A 99 5.29 -9.23 -18.27
N VAL A 100 4.34 -9.88 -17.58
CA VAL A 100 4.53 -11.25 -17.08
C VAL A 100 4.82 -12.19 -18.25
N ASP A 101 3.99 -12.15 -19.31
CA ASP A 101 4.19 -12.97 -20.52
C ASP A 101 5.57 -12.73 -21.17
N ALA A 102 6.03 -11.47 -21.16
CA ALA A 102 7.34 -11.12 -21.73
C ALA A 102 8.49 -11.68 -20.86
N CYS A 103 8.33 -11.69 -19.54
CA CYS A 103 9.28 -12.31 -18.61
C CYS A 103 9.34 -13.83 -18.86
N ASP A 104 8.18 -14.49 -18.96
CA ASP A 104 8.10 -15.92 -19.21
C ASP A 104 8.78 -16.29 -20.54
N LYS A 105 8.49 -15.56 -21.63
CA LYS A 105 9.12 -15.74 -22.93
C LYS A 105 10.65 -15.52 -22.90
N ALA A 106 11.11 -14.67 -21.98
CA ALA A 106 12.53 -14.37 -21.82
C ALA A 106 13.24 -15.37 -20.89
N GLY A 107 12.52 -16.28 -20.24
CA GLY A 107 13.05 -17.21 -19.23
C GLY A 107 13.44 -16.51 -17.93
N ILE A 108 12.78 -15.40 -17.60
CA ILE A 108 13.05 -14.56 -16.42
C ILE A 108 11.90 -14.71 -15.43
N ILE A 109 12.20 -14.98 -14.18
CA ILE A 109 11.18 -15.14 -13.12
C ILE A 109 10.54 -13.76 -12.84
N PHE A 110 9.23 -13.66 -13.01
CA PHE A 110 8.48 -12.47 -12.56
C PHE A 110 8.09 -12.64 -11.08
N ILE A 111 8.50 -11.72 -10.21
CA ILE A 111 8.19 -11.81 -8.77
C ILE A 111 6.79 -11.23 -8.52
N GLY A 112 5.78 -12.08 -8.74
CA GLY A 112 4.37 -11.73 -8.65
C GLY A 112 3.49 -12.88 -9.14
N PRO A 113 2.19 -12.63 -9.27
CA PRO A 113 1.26 -13.65 -9.78
C PRO A 113 1.42 -13.87 -11.29
N LYS A 114 0.84 -14.95 -11.78
CA LYS A 114 0.84 -15.30 -13.21
C LYS A 114 0.02 -14.31 -14.03
N GLY A 115 0.33 -14.22 -15.33
CA GLY A 115 -0.37 -13.33 -16.26
C GLY A 115 -1.89 -13.58 -16.30
N ASP A 116 -2.31 -14.83 -16.30
CA ASP A 116 -3.73 -15.18 -16.32
C ASP A 116 -4.45 -14.78 -15.04
N THR A 117 -3.81 -14.94 -13.88
CA THR A 117 -4.34 -14.46 -12.60
C THR A 117 -4.49 -12.93 -12.64
N MET A 118 -3.50 -12.20 -13.20
CA MET A 118 -3.59 -10.75 -13.37
C MET A 118 -4.74 -10.34 -14.29
N ARG A 119 -4.94 -11.04 -15.42
CA ARG A 119 -6.05 -10.78 -16.36
C ARG A 119 -7.40 -10.97 -15.68
N GLN A 120 -7.55 -12.05 -14.93
CA GLN A 120 -8.79 -12.38 -14.23
C GLN A 120 -9.12 -11.35 -13.15
N LEU A 121 -8.13 -10.97 -12.33
CA LEU A 121 -8.33 -10.05 -11.20
C LEU A 121 -8.31 -8.57 -11.61
N GLY A 122 -7.63 -8.24 -12.71
CA GLY A 122 -7.55 -6.86 -13.22
C GLY A 122 -8.83 -6.38 -13.90
N ASN A 123 -9.66 -7.30 -14.36
CA ASN A 123 -10.99 -6.97 -14.91
C ASN A 123 -12.00 -6.94 -13.77
N LYS A 124 -12.57 -5.78 -13.48
CA LYS A 124 -13.47 -5.58 -12.32
C LYS A 124 -14.72 -6.46 -12.38
N VAL A 125 -15.27 -6.67 -13.56
CA VAL A 125 -16.46 -7.52 -13.74
C VAL A 125 -16.08 -8.98 -13.49
N ALA A 126 -14.97 -9.45 -14.08
CA ALA A 126 -14.49 -10.83 -13.89
C ALA A 126 -14.16 -11.07 -12.41
N ALA A 127 -13.46 -10.15 -11.75
CA ALA A 127 -13.11 -10.25 -10.32
C ALA A 127 -14.37 -10.27 -9.43
N ARG A 128 -15.38 -9.44 -9.76
CA ARG A 128 -16.66 -9.43 -9.06
C ARG A 128 -17.40 -10.75 -9.22
N ASN A 129 -17.46 -11.26 -10.44
CA ASN A 129 -18.14 -12.54 -10.73
C ASN A 129 -17.42 -13.71 -10.03
N LEU A 130 -16.09 -13.68 -10.00
CA LEU A 130 -15.30 -14.63 -9.22
C LEU A 130 -15.67 -14.56 -7.73
N ALA A 131 -15.72 -13.36 -7.15
CA ALA A 131 -16.09 -13.18 -5.73
C ALA A 131 -17.46 -13.79 -5.45
N ILE A 132 -18.45 -13.53 -6.31
CA ILE A 132 -19.80 -14.12 -6.20
C ILE A 132 -19.73 -15.64 -6.26
N SER A 133 -18.98 -16.21 -7.20
CA SER A 133 -18.91 -17.66 -7.42
C SER A 133 -18.32 -18.41 -6.22
N VAL A 134 -17.47 -17.74 -5.42
CA VAL A 134 -16.87 -18.34 -4.21
C VAL A 134 -17.59 -17.91 -2.92
N GLY A 135 -18.75 -17.28 -3.06
CA GLY A 135 -19.57 -16.87 -1.91
C GLY A 135 -19.02 -15.68 -1.13
N VAL A 136 -18.28 -14.79 -1.77
CA VAL A 136 -17.79 -13.55 -1.16
C VAL A 136 -18.77 -12.43 -1.49
N PRO A 137 -19.31 -11.73 -0.48
CA PRO A 137 -20.30 -10.68 -0.73
C PRO A 137 -19.74 -9.53 -1.56
N VAL A 138 -20.56 -9.05 -2.51
CA VAL A 138 -20.24 -7.88 -3.33
C VAL A 138 -21.33 -6.83 -3.14
N VAL A 139 -20.99 -5.56 -3.38
CA VAL A 139 -22.01 -4.51 -3.37
C VAL A 139 -23.03 -4.80 -4.47
N PRO A 140 -24.34 -4.77 -4.19
CA PRO A 140 -25.35 -4.97 -5.25
C PRO A 140 -25.12 -3.98 -6.40
N ALA A 141 -25.07 -4.47 -7.62
CA ALA A 141 -24.75 -3.66 -8.81
C ALA A 141 -25.50 -4.19 -10.02
N THR A 142 -25.64 -3.33 -11.02
CA THR A 142 -26.20 -3.71 -12.34
C THR A 142 -25.11 -4.34 -13.21
N GLU A 143 -25.52 -4.99 -14.24
CA GLU A 143 -24.69 -5.17 -15.44
C GLU A 143 -24.46 -3.80 -16.09
N PRO A 144 -23.59 -3.70 -17.11
CA PRO A 144 -23.43 -2.45 -17.85
C PRO A 144 -24.78 -1.88 -18.32
N LEU A 145 -24.93 -0.58 -18.16
CA LEU A 145 -26.21 0.08 -18.42
C LEU A 145 -26.53 0.10 -19.90
N PRO A 146 -27.76 -0.24 -20.28
CA PRO A 146 -28.22 -0.08 -21.66
C PRO A 146 -28.38 1.40 -22.03
N ASP A 147 -28.75 1.68 -23.28
CA ASP A 147 -29.00 3.06 -23.75
C ASP A 147 -30.39 3.53 -23.38
N ASP A 148 -31.34 2.61 -23.16
CA ASP A 148 -32.70 2.97 -22.77
C ASP A 148 -32.75 3.45 -21.31
N MET A 149 -32.97 4.73 -21.14
CA MET A 149 -33.06 5.36 -19.82
C MET A 149 -34.26 4.90 -18.99
N GLY A 150 -35.30 4.35 -19.62
CA GLY A 150 -36.42 3.75 -18.89
C GLY A 150 -35.99 2.45 -18.19
N GLU A 151 -35.21 1.63 -18.89
CA GLU A 151 -34.64 0.41 -18.33
C GLU A 151 -33.61 0.74 -17.25
N VAL A 152 -32.75 1.73 -17.48
CA VAL A 152 -31.78 2.19 -16.49
C VAL A 152 -32.48 2.65 -15.20
N ALA A 153 -33.58 3.40 -15.31
CA ALA A 153 -34.33 3.87 -14.14
C ALA A 153 -34.94 2.70 -13.35
N LYS A 154 -35.41 1.66 -14.05
CA LYS A 154 -35.90 0.43 -13.41
C LYS A 154 -34.79 -0.28 -12.63
N MET A 155 -33.61 -0.48 -13.26
CA MET A 155 -32.43 -1.08 -12.62
C MET A 155 -32.00 -0.30 -11.37
N ALA A 156 -31.94 1.04 -11.48
CA ALA A 156 -31.59 1.92 -10.35
C ALA A 156 -32.57 1.79 -9.18
N LYS A 157 -33.86 1.66 -9.49
CA LYS A 157 -34.92 1.47 -8.50
C LYS A 157 -34.81 0.11 -7.79
N GLU A 158 -34.47 -0.94 -8.54
CA GLU A 158 -34.28 -2.29 -7.98
C GLU A 158 -33.11 -2.35 -6.99
N ILE A 159 -31.97 -1.67 -7.31
CA ILE A 159 -30.85 -1.53 -6.38
C ILE A 159 -31.25 -0.68 -5.17
N GLY A 160 -32.06 0.34 -5.40
CA GLY A 160 -32.53 1.29 -4.36
C GLY A 160 -31.53 2.43 -4.13
N TYR A 161 -32.03 3.66 -4.22
CA TYR A 161 -31.22 4.87 -3.98
C TYR A 161 -30.78 4.96 -2.51
N PRO A 162 -29.61 5.58 -2.24
CA PRO A 162 -28.69 6.18 -3.23
C PRO A 162 -27.87 5.14 -3.97
N VAL A 163 -27.50 5.45 -5.22
CA VAL A 163 -26.64 4.58 -6.04
C VAL A 163 -25.36 5.32 -6.45
N MET A 164 -24.31 4.54 -6.70
CA MET A 164 -23.02 5.00 -7.21
C MET A 164 -22.89 4.61 -8.68
N LEU A 165 -22.73 5.58 -9.55
CA LEU A 165 -22.48 5.36 -10.98
C LEU A 165 -20.96 5.25 -11.17
N LYS A 166 -20.53 4.22 -11.90
CA LYS A 166 -19.11 3.93 -12.13
C LYS A 166 -18.86 3.56 -13.59
N ALA A 167 -17.67 3.92 -14.12
CA ALA A 167 -17.19 3.39 -15.40
C ALA A 167 -16.74 1.94 -15.21
N SER A 168 -17.05 1.07 -16.17
CA SER A 168 -16.64 -0.33 -16.16
C SER A 168 -15.12 -0.50 -16.36
N TRP A 169 -14.52 0.46 -17.06
CA TRP A 169 -13.09 0.46 -17.39
C TRP A 169 -12.36 1.58 -16.66
N GLY A 170 -11.12 1.35 -16.25
CA GLY A 170 -10.31 2.31 -15.53
C GLY A 170 -10.37 2.15 -14.02
N GLY A 171 -9.60 2.98 -13.32
CA GLY A 171 -9.41 2.88 -11.86
C GLY A 171 -9.19 4.25 -11.20
N GLY A 172 -8.88 4.21 -9.91
CA GLY A 172 -8.55 5.40 -9.13
C GLY A 172 -9.73 6.32 -8.85
N GLY A 173 -10.96 5.83 -8.97
CA GLY A 173 -12.18 6.59 -8.63
C GLY A 173 -12.58 7.66 -9.64
N ARG A 174 -11.98 7.68 -10.82
CA ARG A 174 -12.37 8.62 -11.89
C ARG A 174 -13.76 8.27 -12.42
N GLY A 175 -14.60 9.30 -12.60
CA GLY A 175 -15.95 9.16 -13.15
C GLY A 175 -16.97 8.58 -12.18
N MET A 176 -16.61 8.38 -10.91
CA MET A 176 -17.59 7.93 -9.89
C MET A 176 -18.50 9.08 -9.46
N ARG A 177 -19.80 8.81 -9.43
CA ARG A 177 -20.82 9.82 -9.05
C ARG A 177 -21.90 9.18 -8.18
N ALA A 178 -22.18 9.84 -7.06
CA ALA A 178 -23.28 9.43 -6.17
C ALA A 178 -24.59 10.07 -6.67
N ILE A 179 -25.58 9.24 -6.98
CA ILE A 179 -26.91 9.70 -7.40
C ILE A 179 -27.87 9.41 -6.25
N ARG A 180 -28.38 10.46 -5.65
CA ARG A 180 -29.30 10.38 -4.51
C ARG A 180 -30.76 10.61 -4.91
N ASP A 181 -31.00 11.50 -5.89
CA ASP A 181 -32.34 11.80 -6.39
C ASP A 181 -32.53 11.12 -7.77
N PRO A 182 -33.59 10.33 -7.96
CA PRO A 182 -33.88 9.73 -9.26
C PRO A 182 -33.93 10.72 -10.41
N LYS A 183 -34.28 11.99 -10.17
CA LYS A 183 -34.35 13.05 -11.19
C LYS A 183 -32.99 13.32 -11.83
N ASP A 184 -31.90 13.10 -11.13
CA ASP A 184 -30.54 13.35 -11.64
C ASP A 184 -30.02 12.21 -12.51
N LEU A 185 -30.64 11.03 -12.45
CA LEU A 185 -30.11 9.79 -13.04
C LEU A 185 -29.74 9.95 -14.52
N SER A 186 -30.67 10.45 -15.35
CA SER A 186 -30.47 10.56 -16.79
C SER A 186 -29.29 11.47 -17.14
N ARG A 187 -29.23 12.64 -16.48
CA ARG A 187 -28.13 13.60 -16.67
C ARG A 187 -26.81 13.00 -16.33
N GLU A 188 -26.71 12.39 -15.12
CA GLU A 188 -25.45 11.83 -14.62
C GLU A 188 -24.95 10.66 -15.45
N VAL A 189 -25.86 9.79 -15.92
CA VAL A 189 -25.50 8.66 -16.80
C VAL A 189 -24.95 9.17 -18.13
N THR A 190 -25.62 10.14 -18.75
CA THR A 190 -25.19 10.72 -20.04
C THR A 190 -23.80 11.34 -19.92
N GLU A 191 -23.56 12.12 -18.84
CA GLU A 191 -22.26 12.75 -18.61
C GLU A 191 -21.18 11.71 -18.32
N ALA A 192 -21.49 10.68 -17.53
CA ALA A 192 -20.52 9.62 -17.19
C ALA A 192 -20.11 8.80 -18.42
N LYS A 193 -21.07 8.45 -19.29
CA LYS A 193 -20.79 7.75 -20.56
C LYS A 193 -19.83 8.59 -21.42
N ARG A 194 -20.11 9.90 -21.56
CA ARG A 194 -19.24 10.81 -22.33
C ARG A 194 -17.83 10.90 -21.74
N GLU A 195 -17.70 11.02 -20.41
CA GLU A 195 -16.41 11.07 -19.74
C GLU A 195 -15.64 9.74 -19.86
N ALA A 196 -16.34 8.62 -19.74
CA ALA A 196 -15.75 7.28 -19.88
C ALA A 196 -15.20 7.08 -21.30
N MET A 197 -15.97 7.49 -22.31
CA MET A 197 -15.53 7.46 -23.72
C MET A 197 -14.27 8.31 -23.91
N ALA A 198 -14.25 9.54 -23.38
CA ALA A 198 -13.10 10.44 -23.53
C ALA A 198 -11.84 9.93 -22.79
N ALA A 199 -12.02 9.31 -21.64
CA ALA A 199 -10.90 8.88 -20.79
C ALA A 199 -10.37 7.49 -21.14
N PHE A 200 -11.26 6.57 -21.55
CA PHE A 200 -10.94 5.15 -21.70
C PHE A 200 -11.24 4.58 -23.09
N GLY A 201 -11.86 5.38 -23.97
CA GLY A 201 -12.26 4.92 -25.31
C GLY A 201 -13.47 3.99 -25.31
N LYS A 202 -14.16 3.88 -24.17
CA LYS A 202 -15.37 3.04 -23.98
C LYS A 202 -16.32 3.79 -23.05
N ASP A 203 -17.60 3.82 -23.40
CA ASP A 203 -18.63 4.55 -22.67
C ASP A 203 -19.39 3.70 -21.65
N GLU A 204 -18.95 2.49 -21.43
CA GLU A 204 -19.60 1.52 -20.56
C GLU A 204 -19.57 1.96 -19.10
N VAL A 205 -20.76 2.09 -18.50
CA VAL A 205 -20.94 2.46 -17.09
C VAL A 205 -21.97 1.52 -16.44
N TYR A 206 -21.94 1.41 -15.10
CA TYR A 206 -22.87 0.59 -14.33
C TYR A 206 -23.25 1.29 -13.02
N LEU A 207 -24.33 0.86 -12.41
CA LEU A 207 -24.79 1.35 -11.10
C LEU A 207 -24.46 0.33 -10.02
N GLU A 208 -24.16 0.84 -8.85
CA GLU A 208 -23.84 0.06 -7.66
C GLU A 208 -24.53 0.70 -6.44
N LYS A 209 -24.98 -0.09 -5.49
CA LYS A 209 -25.53 0.45 -4.24
C LYS A 209 -24.50 1.34 -3.54
N LEU A 210 -24.86 2.56 -3.18
CA LEU A 210 -23.95 3.42 -2.42
C LEU A 210 -24.00 3.06 -0.94
N VAL A 211 -22.88 2.62 -0.41
CA VAL A 211 -22.68 2.41 1.03
C VAL A 211 -22.24 3.76 1.62
N GLU A 212 -23.15 4.46 2.26
CA GLU A 212 -22.90 5.85 2.70
C GLU A 212 -21.89 5.96 3.83
N ARG A 213 -21.95 5.03 4.78
CA ARG A 213 -21.02 5.01 5.92
C ARG A 213 -20.12 3.79 5.81
N ALA A 214 -19.08 3.95 5.01
CA ALA A 214 -18.16 2.85 4.70
C ALA A 214 -16.79 3.08 5.33
N ARG A 215 -16.16 1.97 5.72
CA ARG A 215 -14.72 1.91 5.98
C ARG A 215 -14.06 1.12 4.87
N HIS A 216 -12.85 1.53 4.52
CA HIS A 216 -12.02 0.80 3.57
C HIS A 216 -11.09 -0.11 4.37
N VAL A 217 -11.35 -1.40 4.31
CA VAL A 217 -10.50 -2.41 4.94
C VAL A 217 -9.96 -3.35 3.87
N GLU A 218 -8.78 -3.89 4.11
CA GLU A 218 -8.15 -4.76 3.12
C GLU A 218 -7.39 -5.88 3.83
N SER A 219 -7.31 -7.04 3.19
CA SER A 219 -6.61 -8.21 3.72
C SER A 219 -5.36 -8.48 2.87
N GLN A 220 -4.21 -8.64 3.54
CA GLN A 220 -2.96 -9.03 2.88
C GLN A 220 -2.94 -10.54 2.72
N VAL A 221 -2.75 -11.02 1.48
CA VAL A 221 -2.57 -12.46 1.21
C VAL A 221 -1.17 -12.72 0.65
N LEU A 222 -0.69 -13.93 0.89
CA LEU A 222 0.51 -14.50 0.27
C LEU A 222 0.16 -15.90 -0.21
N GLY A 223 0.54 -16.22 -1.45
CA GLY A 223 0.39 -17.57 -2.01
C GLY A 223 1.73 -18.06 -2.54
N ASP A 224 1.98 -19.36 -2.46
CA ASP A 224 3.20 -19.98 -2.98
C ASP A 224 2.95 -20.78 -4.26
N THR A 225 4.02 -21.35 -4.82
CA THR A 225 3.96 -22.17 -6.05
C THR A 225 3.48 -23.59 -5.78
N HIS A 226 3.26 -23.96 -4.52
CA HIS A 226 2.82 -25.29 -4.08
C HIS A 226 1.31 -25.33 -3.80
N GLY A 227 0.63 -24.19 -3.91
CA GLY A 227 -0.81 -24.08 -3.66
C GLY A 227 -1.18 -23.66 -2.25
N ASN A 228 -0.20 -23.35 -1.39
CA ASN A 228 -0.50 -22.84 -0.06
C ASN A 228 -0.79 -21.35 -0.12
N VAL A 229 -1.83 -20.92 0.57
CA VAL A 229 -2.20 -19.51 0.69
C VAL A 229 -2.40 -19.17 2.17
N VAL A 230 -1.89 -18.01 2.58
CA VAL A 230 -2.11 -17.47 3.95
C VAL A 230 -2.55 -16.01 3.87
N HIS A 231 -3.27 -15.57 4.91
CA HIS A 231 -3.54 -14.15 5.12
C HIS A 231 -2.61 -13.61 6.22
N LEU A 232 -2.22 -12.35 6.08
CA LEU A 232 -1.40 -11.63 7.07
C LEU A 232 -2.22 -10.55 7.78
N PHE A 233 -3.48 -10.86 8.02
CA PHE A 233 -4.45 -9.97 8.65
C PHE A 233 -4.77 -8.73 7.80
N GLU A 234 -5.54 -7.84 8.40
CA GLU A 234 -6.12 -6.71 7.70
C GLU A 234 -5.44 -5.38 8.04
N ARG A 235 -5.66 -4.44 7.13
CA ARG A 235 -5.33 -3.02 7.29
C ARG A 235 -6.60 -2.18 7.21
N ASP A 236 -6.63 -1.09 7.95
CA ASP A 236 -7.64 -0.03 7.81
C ASP A 236 -7.05 1.12 7.00
N CYS A 237 -7.62 1.36 5.83
CA CYS A 237 -7.22 2.40 4.90
C CYS A 237 -8.33 3.45 4.67
N SER A 238 -9.20 3.64 5.67
CA SER A 238 -10.37 4.51 5.56
C SER A 238 -10.02 6.00 5.47
N ILE A 239 -8.85 6.41 5.97
CA ILE A 239 -8.45 7.82 5.92
C ILE A 239 -7.84 8.11 4.55
N GLN A 240 -8.67 8.74 3.70
CA GLN A 240 -8.34 9.01 2.31
C GLN A 240 -8.58 10.48 1.97
N ARG A 241 -7.89 10.96 0.93
CA ARG A 241 -8.12 12.27 0.33
C ARG A 241 -8.38 12.07 -1.15
N ARG A 242 -9.60 12.38 -1.60
CA ARG A 242 -10.00 12.17 -3.01
C ARG A 242 -9.68 10.73 -3.47
N ASN A 243 -10.11 9.76 -2.68
CA ASN A 243 -9.93 8.32 -2.90
C ASN A 243 -8.46 7.84 -2.90
N GLN A 244 -7.53 8.67 -2.42
CA GLN A 244 -6.13 8.27 -2.21
C GLN A 244 -5.89 8.00 -0.73
N LYS A 245 -5.38 6.84 -0.40
CA LYS A 245 -5.01 6.46 0.98
C LYS A 245 -3.97 7.45 1.52
N VAL A 246 -4.16 7.95 2.73
CA VAL A 246 -3.28 8.94 3.39
C VAL A 246 -2.76 8.43 4.72
N VAL A 247 -3.60 7.71 5.47
CA VAL A 247 -3.19 7.05 6.71
C VAL A 247 -3.67 5.61 6.64
N GLU A 248 -2.74 4.71 6.82
CA GLU A 248 -2.99 3.26 6.87
C GLU A 248 -2.56 2.72 8.23
N ARG A 249 -3.30 1.75 8.75
CA ARG A 249 -2.96 1.13 10.04
C ARG A 249 -3.31 -0.35 10.08
N ALA A 250 -2.59 -1.10 10.89
CA ALA A 250 -2.82 -2.52 11.12
C ALA A 250 -2.65 -2.84 12.61
N PRO A 251 -3.49 -3.71 13.17
CA PRO A 251 -4.78 -4.15 12.62
C PRO A 251 -5.84 -3.05 12.72
N ALA A 252 -6.99 -3.25 12.08
CA ALA A 252 -8.13 -2.35 12.18
C ALA A 252 -8.70 -2.40 13.61
N PRO A 253 -8.68 -1.29 14.36
CA PRO A 253 -8.93 -1.36 15.81
C PRO A 253 -10.41 -1.55 16.20
N TYR A 254 -11.31 -1.44 15.25
CA TYR A 254 -12.75 -1.55 15.46
C TYR A 254 -13.32 -2.91 15.10
N LEU A 255 -12.55 -3.77 14.41
CA LEU A 255 -13.02 -5.10 14.03
C LEU A 255 -12.98 -6.06 15.24
N THR A 256 -14.03 -6.86 15.38
CA THR A 256 -14.04 -7.99 16.31
C THR A 256 -13.20 -9.14 15.75
N TRP A 257 -12.91 -10.14 16.56
CA TRP A 257 -12.18 -11.34 16.09
C TRP A 257 -12.99 -12.13 15.06
N GLU A 258 -14.30 -12.14 15.21
CA GLU A 258 -15.24 -12.81 14.29
C GLU A 258 -15.20 -12.12 12.92
N GLN A 259 -15.32 -10.79 12.91
CA GLN A 259 -15.24 -9.99 11.68
C GLN A 259 -13.88 -10.13 10.99
N ARG A 260 -12.80 -10.16 11.79
CA ARG A 260 -11.44 -10.34 11.26
C ARG A 260 -11.29 -11.71 10.59
N ARG A 261 -11.84 -12.76 11.21
CA ARG A 261 -11.82 -14.12 10.66
C ARG A 261 -12.65 -14.20 9.39
N GLU A 262 -13.84 -13.64 9.38
CA GLU A 262 -14.73 -13.59 8.21
C GLU A 262 -14.03 -12.92 7.02
N LEU A 263 -13.42 -11.75 7.26
CA LEU A 263 -12.69 -11.00 6.23
C LEU A 263 -11.51 -11.83 5.66
N ALA A 264 -10.80 -12.52 6.54
CA ALA A 264 -9.70 -13.40 6.16
C ALA A 264 -10.19 -14.58 5.30
N GLU A 265 -11.28 -15.23 5.72
CA GLU A 265 -11.89 -16.35 4.98
C GLU A 265 -12.32 -15.92 3.58
N TYR A 266 -12.95 -14.76 3.43
CA TYR A 266 -13.31 -14.22 2.12
C TYR A 266 -12.08 -14.02 1.23
N SER A 267 -11.00 -13.52 1.82
CA SER A 267 -9.76 -13.24 1.07
C SER A 267 -9.05 -14.51 0.65
N LEU A 268 -9.05 -15.53 1.51
CA LEU A 268 -8.46 -16.83 1.18
C LEU A 268 -9.26 -17.51 0.06
N LYS A 269 -10.60 -17.49 0.08
CA LYS A 269 -11.44 -18.06 -0.99
C LYS A 269 -11.09 -17.47 -2.35
N ILE A 270 -10.88 -16.16 -2.45
CA ILE A 270 -10.51 -15.49 -3.70
C ILE A 270 -9.11 -15.93 -4.13
N ALA A 271 -8.16 -15.95 -3.19
CA ALA A 271 -6.77 -16.31 -3.49
C ALA A 271 -6.64 -17.78 -3.91
N GLU A 272 -7.36 -18.68 -3.23
CA GLU A 272 -7.41 -20.12 -3.58
C GLU A 272 -8.01 -20.34 -4.97
N ALA A 273 -9.15 -19.69 -5.26
CA ALA A 273 -9.86 -19.82 -6.54
C ALA A 273 -9.02 -19.33 -7.73
N THR A 274 -8.06 -18.45 -7.49
CA THR A 274 -7.17 -17.90 -8.53
C THR A 274 -5.78 -18.55 -8.53
N HIS A 275 -5.56 -19.57 -7.70
CA HIS A 275 -4.23 -20.17 -7.50
C HIS A 275 -3.18 -19.09 -7.33
N TYR A 276 -3.45 -18.16 -6.41
CA TYR A 276 -2.69 -16.92 -6.25
C TYR A 276 -1.25 -17.20 -5.81
N ILE A 277 -0.29 -16.55 -6.47
CA ILE A 277 1.15 -16.65 -6.15
C ILE A 277 1.70 -15.24 -5.87
N GLY A 278 2.56 -15.13 -4.87
CA GLY A 278 3.17 -13.87 -4.47
C GLY A 278 2.30 -13.10 -3.49
N ALA A 279 2.58 -11.81 -3.33
CA ALA A 279 1.85 -10.92 -2.44
C ALA A 279 0.67 -10.28 -3.17
N GLY A 280 -0.50 -10.30 -2.53
CA GLY A 280 -1.70 -9.64 -3.03
C GLY A 280 -2.49 -9.02 -1.90
N THR A 281 -3.39 -8.12 -2.26
CA THR A 281 -4.28 -7.47 -1.29
C THR A 281 -5.71 -7.52 -1.82
N VAL A 282 -6.61 -8.04 -1.00
CA VAL A 282 -8.05 -8.04 -1.29
C VAL A 282 -8.69 -6.87 -0.55
N GLU A 283 -9.33 -5.98 -1.28
CA GLU A 283 -9.94 -4.75 -0.74
C GLU A 283 -11.44 -4.89 -0.56
N TYR A 284 -11.96 -4.32 0.54
CA TYR A 284 -13.38 -4.40 0.92
C TYR A 284 -13.89 -3.05 1.41
N LEU A 285 -15.19 -2.79 1.14
CA LEU A 285 -15.96 -1.82 1.90
C LEU A 285 -16.59 -2.55 3.10
N MET A 286 -16.42 -2.01 4.29
CA MET A 286 -17.15 -2.44 5.48
C MET A 286 -18.23 -1.41 5.76
N ASP A 287 -19.47 -1.80 5.71
CA ASP A 287 -20.60 -0.95 6.10
C ASP A 287 -20.56 -0.76 7.63
N VAL A 288 -20.47 0.48 8.07
CA VAL A 288 -20.37 0.80 9.51
C VAL A 288 -21.65 0.48 10.26
N ASP A 289 -22.80 0.54 9.60
CA ASP A 289 -24.10 0.38 10.24
C ASP A 289 -24.47 -1.10 10.41
N THR A 290 -24.15 -1.93 9.44
CA THR A 290 -24.44 -3.38 9.47
C THR A 290 -23.26 -4.23 9.90
N GLY A 291 -22.04 -3.76 9.70
CA GLY A 291 -20.82 -4.53 9.92
C GLY A 291 -20.43 -5.45 8.75
N ASN A 292 -21.23 -5.49 7.70
CA ASN A 292 -21.02 -6.36 6.54
C ASN A 292 -19.83 -5.89 5.68
N PHE A 293 -19.14 -6.86 5.10
CA PHE A 293 -18.05 -6.62 4.16
C PHE A 293 -18.53 -6.85 2.74
N TYR A 294 -18.08 -6.00 1.83
CA TYR A 294 -18.35 -6.12 0.39
C TYR A 294 -17.03 -6.01 -0.37
N PHE A 295 -16.74 -7.00 -1.17
CA PHE A 295 -15.55 -7.04 -2.02
C PHE A 295 -15.53 -5.85 -2.99
N ILE A 296 -14.34 -5.25 -3.17
CA ILE A 296 -14.10 -4.17 -4.13
C ILE A 296 -13.23 -4.67 -5.29
N GLU A 297 -12.00 -5.07 -4.97
CA GLU A 297 -11.01 -5.47 -5.98
C GLU A 297 -9.86 -6.23 -5.33
N VAL A 298 -9.04 -6.86 -6.16
CA VAL A 298 -7.75 -7.41 -5.74
C VAL A 298 -6.65 -6.57 -6.39
N ASN A 299 -5.67 -6.18 -5.60
CA ASN A 299 -4.42 -5.63 -6.11
C ASN A 299 -3.41 -6.76 -6.20
N PRO A 300 -3.12 -7.28 -7.42
CA PRO A 300 -2.28 -8.48 -7.56
C PRO A 300 -0.78 -8.15 -7.49
N ARG A 301 -0.40 -7.49 -6.43
CA ARG A 301 0.96 -6.99 -6.19
C ARG A 301 1.13 -6.56 -4.74
N ILE A 302 2.35 -6.27 -4.37
CA ILE A 302 2.63 -5.57 -3.11
C ILE A 302 2.06 -4.14 -3.15
N GLN A 303 1.67 -3.60 -2.01
CA GLN A 303 1.15 -2.23 -1.89
C GLN A 303 2.09 -1.34 -1.07
N VAL A 304 1.92 0.00 -1.17
CA VAL A 304 2.70 0.99 -0.40
C VAL A 304 2.59 0.70 1.10
N GLU A 305 1.40 0.33 1.54
CA GLU A 305 1.05 0.11 2.96
C GLU A 305 1.42 -1.27 3.51
N HIS A 306 2.17 -2.10 2.75
CA HIS A 306 2.64 -3.41 3.21
C HIS A 306 3.40 -3.33 4.54
N THR A 307 4.10 -2.23 4.77
CA THR A 307 4.97 -2.03 5.93
C THR A 307 4.22 -2.11 7.27
N VAL A 308 2.94 -1.66 7.34
CA VAL A 308 2.19 -1.79 8.61
C VAL A 308 1.88 -3.25 8.94
N THR A 309 1.64 -4.07 7.91
CA THR A 309 1.47 -5.53 8.07
C THR A 309 2.77 -6.17 8.55
N GLU A 310 3.90 -5.83 7.91
CA GLU A 310 5.22 -6.35 8.33
C GLU A 310 5.51 -6.06 9.80
N VAL A 311 5.19 -4.83 10.25
CA VAL A 311 5.47 -4.43 11.64
C VAL A 311 4.65 -5.24 12.63
N VAL A 312 3.36 -5.52 12.34
CA VAL A 312 2.49 -6.22 13.29
C VAL A 312 2.60 -7.74 13.22
N THR A 313 3.07 -8.30 12.08
CA THR A 313 3.24 -9.75 11.94
C THR A 313 4.67 -10.21 12.15
N GLY A 314 5.64 -9.33 11.91
CA GLY A 314 7.05 -9.69 11.91
C GLY A 314 7.52 -10.37 10.62
N ILE A 315 6.67 -10.46 9.60
CA ILE A 315 6.96 -11.12 8.31
C ILE A 315 7.41 -10.05 7.31
N ASP A 316 8.58 -10.23 6.71
CA ASP A 316 9.09 -9.38 5.62
C ASP A 316 8.47 -9.85 4.31
N ILE A 317 7.46 -9.11 3.81
CA ILE A 317 6.67 -9.50 2.63
C ILE A 317 7.54 -9.53 1.38
N VAL A 318 8.48 -8.60 1.23
CA VAL A 318 9.35 -8.54 0.04
C VAL A 318 10.29 -9.74 0.00
N LYS A 319 10.88 -10.11 1.15
CA LYS A 319 11.71 -11.33 1.21
C LYS A 319 10.87 -12.58 0.94
N ALA A 320 9.67 -12.64 1.53
CA ALA A 320 8.74 -13.75 1.29
C ALA A 320 8.41 -13.90 -0.20
N GLN A 321 8.15 -12.79 -0.92
CA GLN A 321 7.93 -12.85 -2.36
C GLN A 321 9.12 -13.47 -3.10
N ILE A 322 10.34 -13.06 -2.75
CA ILE A 322 11.56 -13.58 -3.38
C ILE A 322 11.70 -15.09 -3.12
N HIS A 323 11.58 -15.51 -1.86
CA HIS A 323 11.70 -16.92 -1.47
C HIS A 323 10.65 -17.81 -2.12
N ILE A 324 9.39 -17.35 -2.14
CA ILE A 324 8.25 -18.08 -2.73
C ILE A 324 8.51 -18.30 -4.23
N LEU A 325 8.94 -17.26 -4.94
CA LEU A 325 9.19 -17.36 -6.38
C LEU A 325 10.48 -18.13 -6.69
N ASP A 326 11.38 -18.26 -5.71
CA ASP A 326 12.55 -19.17 -5.77
C ASP A 326 12.18 -20.62 -5.40
N GLY A 327 10.90 -20.90 -5.09
CA GLY A 327 10.38 -22.25 -4.86
C GLY A 327 10.15 -22.66 -3.40
N ALA A 328 10.31 -21.74 -2.45
CA ALA A 328 10.07 -22.04 -1.03
C ALA A 328 8.57 -22.16 -0.72
N ALA A 329 8.19 -23.16 0.06
CA ALA A 329 6.81 -23.40 0.47
C ALA A 329 6.47 -22.62 1.76
N ILE A 330 5.29 -22.01 1.80
CA ILE A 330 4.74 -21.36 3.01
C ILE A 330 4.65 -22.41 4.13
N GLY A 331 4.96 -22.02 5.33
CA GLY A 331 5.04 -22.93 6.49
C GLY A 331 6.43 -23.50 6.73
N THR A 332 7.39 -23.19 5.84
CA THR A 332 8.77 -23.64 6.01
C THR A 332 9.69 -22.46 6.40
N PRO A 333 10.79 -22.74 7.09
CA PRO A 333 11.76 -21.68 7.44
C PRO A 333 12.32 -20.95 6.21
N GLU A 334 12.45 -21.64 5.08
CA GLU A 334 13.02 -21.12 3.83
C GLU A 334 12.17 -19.98 3.26
N SER A 335 10.84 -20.06 3.39
CA SER A 335 9.95 -19.00 2.92
C SER A 335 9.98 -17.75 3.80
N GLY A 336 10.35 -17.92 5.07
CA GLY A 336 10.23 -16.85 6.08
C GLY A 336 8.77 -16.56 6.45
N VAL A 337 7.84 -17.39 6.02
CA VAL A 337 6.39 -17.24 6.29
C VAL A 337 5.91 -18.46 7.05
N PRO A 338 5.49 -18.32 8.33
CA PRO A 338 4.95 -19.44 9.09
C PRO A 338 3.66 -20.01 8.50
N ALA A 339 3.28 -21.20 8.93
CA ALA A 339 1.93 -21.73 8.65
C ALA A 339 0.87 -20.79 9.24
N GLN A 340 -0.31 -20.75 8.62
CA GLN A 340 -1.39 -19.81 9.03
C GLN A 340 -1.66 -19.83 10.54
N ALA A 341 -1.66 -21.02 11.15
CA ALA A 341 -1.94 -21.19 12.57
C ALA A 341 -0.91 -20.49 13.48
N ASP A 342 0.28 -20.20 12.97
CA ASP A 342 1.39 -19.60 13.73
C ASP A 342 1.60 -18.12 13.45
N ILE A 343 0.88 -17.54 12.48
CA ILE A 343 0.95 -16.11 12.19
C ILE A 343 0.20 -15.34 13.28
N ARG A 344 0.87 -14.39 13.92
CA ARG A 344 0.35 -13.65 15.08
C ARG A 344 0.37 -12.15 14.85
N LEU A 345 -0.61 -11.46 15.43
CA LEU A 345 -0.63 -10.00 15.50
C LEU A 345 0.08 -9.51 16.77
N ASN A 346 1.09 -8.68 16.60
CA ASN A 346 1.87 -8.09 17.69
C ASN A 346 1.79 -6.56 17.65
N GLY A 347 0.99 -5.99 18.53
CA GLY A 347 0.91 -4.53 18.67
C GLY A 347 0.04 -3.86 17.61
N HIS A 348 0.43 -2.68 17.20
CA HIS A 348 -0.32 -1.83 16.28
C HIS A 348 0.66 -0.96 15.51
N ALA A 349 0.46 -0.81 14.21
CA ALA A 349 1.27 0.01 13.33
C ALA A 349 0.42 1.05 12.61
N LEU A 350 1.03 2.19 12.30
CA LEU A 350 0.38 3.27 11.56
C LEU A 350 1.39 3.88 10.58
N GLN A 351 0.96 4.04 9.35
CA GLN A 351 1.73 4.71 8.29
C GLN A 351 0.99 5.95 7.84
N CYS A 352 1.73 7.03 7.57
CA CYS A 352 1.17 8.28 7.04
C CYS A 352 1.92 8.66 5.76
N ARG A 353 1.17 9.05 4.72
CA ARG A 353 1.74 9.59 3.47
C ARG A 353 1.77 11.12 3.57
N ILE A 354 2.97 11.72 3.49
CA ILE A 354 3.17 13.18 3.59
C ILE A 354 3.59 13.67 2.20
N THR A 355 2.83 14.64 1.70
CA THR A 355 3.11 15.22 0.38
C THR A 355 3.71 16.61 0.52
N UNK A 356 4.23 16.94 -0.38
CA UNK A 356 4.83 18.23 -0.45
C UNK A 356 3.88 19.39 -0.33
N UNK A 357 2.94 19.25 -0.63
CA UNK A 357 1.89 20.16 -0.49
C UNK A 357 1.57 20.45 0.97
N UNK A 358 1.73 19.57 1.55
CA UNK A 358 1.57 19.70 2.93
C UNK A 358 2.72 20.38 3.60
N UNK A 359 3.58 20.15 3.13
CA UNK A 359 4.75 20.83 3.61
C UNK A 359 4.78 22.28 3.32
N ALA A 360 4.40 22.61 2.23
CA ALA A 360 4.28 24.00 1.84
C ALA A 360 3.24 24.76 2.68
N SER A 361 2.12 24.15 2.94
CA SER A 361 1.07 24.79 3.77
C SER A 361 1.49 24.96 5.24
N ILE A 362 2.28 24.04 5.77
CA ILE A 362 2.85 24.14 7.12
C ILE A 362 3.83 25.32 7.18
N SER A 363 4.67 25.48 6.17
CA SER A 363 5.64 26.57 6.12
C SER A 363 4.98 27.93 5.86
N SER A 364 3.90 27.99 5.08
CA SER A 364 3.16 29.23 4.84
C SER A 364 2.40 29.70 6.08
N ARG A 365 1.82 28.80 6.87
CA ARG A 365 1.15 29.14 8.13
C ARG A 365 2.13 29.71 9.17
N ARG A 366 3.37 29.22 9.20
CA ARG A 366 4.41 29.79 10.09
C ARG A 366 4.79 31.21 9.69
N ARG A 367 4.74 31.57 8.41
CA ARG A 367 5.03 32.94 7.95
C ARG A 367 3.89 33.90 8.27
N SER A 368 2.63 33.48 8.21
CA SER A 368 1.47 34.35 8.47
C SER A 368 1.28 34.68 9.96
N THR A 369 1.75 33.81 10.87
CA THR A 369 1.67 34.09 12.31
C THR A 369 2.79 35.01 12.82
N SER A 370 3.81 35.32 12.00
CA SER A 370 4.91 36.22 12.39
C SER A 370 4.69 37.68 11.97
N SER A 371 3.59 38.00 11.26
CA SER A 371 3.39 39.36 10.70
C SER A 371 2.42 40.29 11.47
N THR A 372 1.86 39.80 12.60
CA THR A 372 0.98 40.64 13.41
C THR A 372 1.50 40.88 14.83
N ALA A 373 2.67 41.54 14.92
CA ALA A 373 3.09 42.16 16.17
C ALA A 373 3.07 43.69 15.98
N PRO A 374 2.41 44.47 16.85
CA PRO A 374 2.41 45.92 16.71
C PRO A 374 3.78 46.48 17.00
N ARG A 375 4.20 47.40 16.15
CA ARG A 375 5.39 48.24 16.34
C ARG A 375 5.18 49.13 17.57
N SER A 376 5.81 48.82 18.65
CA SER A 376 6.34 49.85 19.55
C SER A 376 7.12 49.25 20.72
N VAL A 377 8.18 49.90 21.02
CA VAL A 377 9.05 49.91 22.19
C VAL A 377 10.44 49.28 21.93
N ARG A 378 11.37 50.21 21.76
CA ARG A 378 12.81 49.99 21.86
C ARG A 378 13.19 49.57 23.29
N ARG A 379 13.99 48.53 23.41
CA ARG A 379 15.13 48.48 24.34
C ARG A 379 16.03 47.28 24.08
N ASN A 380 17.31 47.57 23.97
CA ASN A 380 18.42 46.64 23.82
C ASN A 380 18.50 45.62 24.95
N ARG A 381 18.50 44.33 24.59
CA ARG A 381 19.27 43.31 25.33
C ARG A 381 19.49 42.12 24.37
N ALA A 382 20.77 41.84 24.15
CA ALA A 382 21.21 40.68 23.38
C ALA A 382 20.97 39.40 24.18
N PHE A 383 20.19 38.50 23.63
CA PHE A 383 20.04 37.12 24.13
C PHE A 383 20.74 36.15 23.18
N PRO A 384 21.46 35.16 23.68
CA PRO A 384 22.12 34.18 22.80
C PRO A 384 21.08 33.32 22.05
N ARG A 385 21.32 33.14 20.78
CA ARG A 385 20.50 32.27 19.91
C ARG A 385 20.70 30.82 20.33
N ARG A 386 19.71 30.25 21.00
CA ARG A 386 19.60 28.78 21.10
C ARG A 386 18.82 28.24 19.89
N PRO A 387 19.27 27.17 19.27
CA PRO A 387 18.48 26.54 18.21
C PRO A 387 17.18 26.02 18.81
N ILE A 388 16.06 26.36 18.17
CA ILE A 388 14.74 25.90 18.57
C ILE A 388 14.61 24.44 18.07
N SER A 389 14.71 23.49 18.97
CA SER A 389 14.35 22.13 18.69
C SER A 389 12.83 22.07 18.69
N VAL A 390 12.25 21.65 17.57
CA VAL A 390 10.83 21.37 17.46
C VAL A 390 10.57 20.04 18.13
N SER A 391 10.21 20.07 19.41
CA SER A 391 9.73 18.87 20.08
C SER A 391 8.23 18.76 19.82
N THR A 392 7.86 18.04 18.79
CA THR A 392 6.49 17.56 18.68
C THR A 392 6.40 16.36 19.62
N ALA A 393 5.66 16.52 20.71
CA ALA A 393 5.56 15.51 21.75
C ALA A 393 4.71 14.33 21.30
N MET A 394 5.26 13.49 20.45
CA MET A 394 4.76 12.14 20.23
C MET A 394 5.85 11.19 20.73
N ARG A 395 5.62 10.58 21.88
CA ARG A 395 6.55 9.59 22.44
C ARG A 395 6.24 8.21 21.84
N CYS A 396 7.03 7.83 20.88
CA CYS A 396 7.04 6.45 20.34
C CYS A 396 8.40 5.83 20.66
N SER A 397 8.40 4.63 21.21
CA SER A 397 9.63 3.90 21.54
C SER A 397 9.97 2.94 20.41
N ALA A 398 11.14 3.08 19.84
CA ALA A 398 11.68 2.10 18.90
C ALA A 398 12.36 0.97 19.71
N VAL A 399 11.96 -0.26 19.47
CA VAL A 399 12.59 -1.44 20.04
C VAL A 399 13.43 -2.10 18.94
N SER A 400 14.73 -2.22 19.19
CA SER A 400 15.63 -2.97 18.32
C SER A 400 15.30 -4.48 18.40
N PRO A 401 15.40 -5.22 17.31
CA PRO A 401 15.19 -6.67 17.36
C PRO A 401 16.26 -7.33 18.24
N PRO A 402 15.93 -8.44 18.91
CA PRO A 402 16.89 -9.14 19.77
C PRO A 402 18.03 -9.71 18.93
N LYS A 403 19.26 -9.51 19.40
CA LYS A 403 20.43 -10.15 18.83
C LYS A 403 20.44 -11.62 19.27
N ILE A 404 20.69 -12.52 18.35
CA ILE A 404 20.87 -13.94 18.62
C ILE A 404 22.20 -14.11 19.38
N PRO A 405 22.23 -14.75 20.53
CA PRO A 405 23.49 -14.91 21.27
C PRO A 405 24.41 -15.92 20.60
N SER A 406 25.65 -15.52 20.36
CA SER A 406 26.72 -16.47 20.09
C SER A 406 27.19 -17.04 21.42
N THR A 407 27.26 -18.35 21.49
CA THR A 407 27.72 -19.11 22.67
C THR A 407 29.17 -18.79 23.05
N THR A 408 29.45 -18.47 24.27
CA THR A 408 30.38 -19.03 25.25
C THR A 408 30.90 -18.05 26.30
N SER A 409 30.92 -18.57 27.52
CA SER A 409 31.70 -18.30 28.74
C SER A 409 31.12 -17.35 29.81
N PHE A 410 31.00 -17.90 30.99
CA PHE A 410 30.59 -17.36 32.29
C PHE A 410 31.75 -16.62 33.01
N PRO A 411 31.57 -16.16 34.26
CA PRO A 411 30.77 -15.00 34.71
C PRO A 411 31.61 -14.00 35.52
N THR A 412 31.08 -12.82 35.78
CA THR A 412 31.42 -12.07 37.00
C THR A 412 30.26 -11.13 37.40
N MET A 413 29.94 -11.15 38.68
CA MET A 413 28.91 -10.26 39.28
C MET A 413 29.39 -8.82 39.38
N ALA A 414 28.52 -7.87 39.06
CA ALA A 414 28.58 -6.51 39.59
C ALA A 414 27.24 -5.79 39.49
N ALA A 415 27.04 -4.91 40.42
CA ALA A 415 25.80 -4.24 40.84
C ALA A 415 25.01 -3.48 39.77
N SER A 416 23.70 -3.40 39.99
CA SER A 416 22.72 -2.72 39.16
C SER A 416 22.74 -1.19 39.37
N PRO A 417 22.75 -0.38 38.30
CA PRO A 417 22.48 1.04 38.43
C PRO A 417 21.00 1.37 38.18
N PRO A 418 20.52 2.57 38.58
CA PRO A 418 19.10 2.88 38.63
C PRO A 418 18.47 3.11 37.26
N ILE A 419 17.17 2.86 37.21
CA ILE A 419 16.30 2.94 36.01
C ILE A 419 16.21 4.37 35.51
N GLY A 420 16.97 4.70 34.47
CA GLY A 420 16.82 5.95 33.74
C GLY A 420 15.72 5.84 32.68
N ARG A 421 14.86 6.82 32.63
CA ARG A 421 13.85 6.98 31.56
C ARG A 421 14.55 7.51 30.30
N HIS A 422 14.66 6.70 29.27
CA HIS A 422 15.18 7.15 27.97
C HIS A 422 14.06 7.70 27.09
N PRO A 423 14.24 8.85 26.47
CA PRO A 423 13.26 9.38 25.50
C PRO A 423 13.35 8.62 24.17
N ALA A 424 12.21 8.49 23.51
CA ALA A 424 12.11 7.85 22.20
C ALA A 424 12.75 8.72 21.11
N SER A 425 13.58 8.13 20.28
CA SER A 425 14.14 8.80 19.11
C SER A 425 13.29 8.53 17.87
N VAL A 426 12.90 9.59 17.20
CA VAL A 426 12.24 9.53 15.88
C VAL A 426 13.35 9.73 14.84
N SER A 427 13.69 8.71 14.10
CA SER A 427 14.61 8.86 12.98
C SER A 427 13.82 9.28 11.73
N VAL A 428 14.06 10.49 11.27
CA VAL A 428 13.51 11.00 10.01
C VAL A 428 14.58 10.82 8.93
N SER A 429 14.37 9.91 8.01
CA SER A 429 15.22 9.83 6.82
C SER A 429 14.77 10.88 5.81
N THR A 430 15.53 11.94 5.68
CA THR A 430 15.31 12.96 4.66
C THR A 430 16.04 12.54 3.38
N ALA A 431 15.29 12.31 2.33
CA ALA A 431 15.85 12.17 0.99
C ALA A 431 15.88 13.53 0.29
N ALA A 432 16.93 13.74 -0.47
CA ALA A 432 17.44 14.98 -1.05
C ALA A 432 16.55 15.71 -2.10
N PRO A 433 17.02 16.75 -2.77
CA PRO A 433 16.29 17.98 -3.12
C PRO A 433 15.24 17.88 -4.24
N PRO A 434 14.49 18.96 -4.53
CA PRO A 434 13.23 18.88 -5.23
C PRO A 434 13.38 18.74 -6.76
N ILE A 435 12.73 17.72 -7.30
CA ILE A 435 12.37 17.64 -8.72
C ILE A 435 10.82 17.58 -8.77
N PRO A 436 10.18 18.29 -9.71
CA PRO A 436 8.74 18.42 -9.69
C PRO A 436 8.01 17.18 -10.17
N ALA A 437 7.63 16.33 -9.23
CA ALA A 437 6.61 15.30 -9.39
C ALA A 437 6.05 14.99 -8.00
N PRO A 438 4.79 14.62 -7.86
CA PRO A 438 4.23 14.38 -6.54
C PRO A 438 4.81 13.08 -5.95
N SER A 439 5.93 13.21 -5.28
CA SER A 439 6.48 12.13 -4.48
C SER A 439 5.87 12.18 -3.10
N SER A 440 5.07 11.19 -2.76
CA SER A 440 4.60 10.98 -1.40
C SER A 440 5.69 10.25 -0.61
N LEU A 441 6.13 10.85 0.48
CA LEU A 441 7.04 10.21 1.41
C LEU A 441 6.19 9.53 2.49
N ALA A 442 6.34 8.22 2.62
CA ALA A 442 5.64 7.46 3.65
C ALA A 442 6.48 7.46 4.94
N PHE A 443 5.86 7.81 6.05
CA PHE A 443 6.47 7.73 7.39
C PHE A 443 5.75 6.64 8.18
N MET A 444 6.51 5.74 8.77
CA MET A 444 5.96 4.71 9.64
C MET A 444 6.19 5.09 11.10
N ILE A 445 5.13 5.06 11.88
CA ILE A 445 5.17 5.28 13.32
C ILE A 445 4.79 3.94 13.98
N ARG A 446 5.76 3.33 14.66
CA ARG A 446 5.53 2.09 15.42
C ARG A 446 5.14 2.45 16.85
N CYS A 447 3.96 2.04 17.26
CA CYS A 447 3.50 2.14 18.64
C CYS A 447 3.54 0.75 19.27
N SER A 448 4.43 0.55 20.24
CA SER A 448 4.50 -0.72 20.99
C SER A 448 3.85 -0.55 22.37
N SER A 449 2.89 -1.38 22.71
CA SER A 449 2.36 -1.50 24.05
C SER A 449 3.03 -2.70 24.73
N ARG A 450 3.79 -2.46 25.82
CA ARG A 450 4.25 -3.56 26.68
C ARG A 450 3.10 -3.96 27.59
N SER A 451 2.54 -5.13 27.38
CA SER A 451 1.71 -5.77 28.37
C SER A 451 2.63 -6.39 29.44
N ARG A 452 2.50 -5.94 30.68
CA ARG A 452 3.14 -6.62 31.82
C ARG A 452 2.42 -7.96 32.05
N PRO A 453 3.12 -9.07 32.14
CA PRO A 453 2.49 -10.32 32.54
C PRO A 453 2.02 -10.19 33.99
N GLY A 454 0.75 -10.43 34.26
CA GLY A 454 0.23 -10.52 35.62
C GLY A 454 -0.97 -9.69 36.01
N ARG A 455 -1.55 -8.88 35.14
CA ARG A 455 -2.83 -8.23 35.45
C ARG A 455 -3.81 -8.29 34.28
N ARG A 456 -4.94 -8.90 34.52
CA ARG A 456 -6.08 -8.86 33.59
C ARG A 456 -6.59 -7.42 33.49
N THR A 457 -6.27 -6.75 32.40
CA THR A 457 -6.81 -5.42 32.10
C THR A 457 -8.10 -5.58 31.28
N ARG A 458 -9.16 -4.96 31.75
CA ARG A 458 -10.46 -4.91 31.07
C ARG A 458 -10.35 -4.16 29.73
N PRO A 459 -11.22 -4.52 28.74
CA PRO A 459 -11.13 -3.97 27.37
C PRO A 459 -11.30 -2.45 27.22
N ARG A 460 -11.68 -1.73 28.26
CA ARG A 460 -11.97 -0.29 28.20
C ARG A 460 -10.73 0.60 28.01
N GLN A 461 -9.54 0.14 28.39
CA GLN A 461 -8.34 0.99 28.32
C GLN A 461 -7.73 1.07 26.90
N SER A 462 -7.96 0.06 26.06
CA SER A 462 -7.47 0.07 24.69
C SER A 462 -8.23 1.05 23.79
N ARG A 463 -9.53 1.23 24.04
CA ARG A 463 -10.37 2.15 23.24
C ARG A 463 -10.02 3.62 23.46
N ALA A 464 -9.71 3.99 24.70
CA ALA A 464 -9.35 5.39 25.04
C ALA A 464 -7.99 5.79 24.49
N TRP A 465 -7.07 4.84 24.36
CA TRP A 465 -5.71 5.12 23.86
C TRP A 465 -5.68 5.24 22.33
N THR A 466 -6.45 4.39 21.67
CA THR A 466 -6.59 4.41 20.18
C THR A 466 -7.30 5.71 19.74
N ALA A 467 -8.29 6.16 20.53
CA ALA A 467 -9.00 7.40 20.26
C ALA A 467 -8.08 8.64 20.41
N ARG A 468 -7.12 8.61 21.32
CA ARG A 468 -6.19 9.74 21.49
C ARG A 468 -5.16 9.82 20.36
N CYS A 469 -4.68 8.70 19.85
CA CYS A 469 -3.78 8.71 18.69
C CYS A 469 -4.52 9.15 17.42
N ALA A 470 -5.77 8.71 17.25
CA ALA A 470 -6.60 9.11 16.12
C ALA A 470 -7.00 10.60 16.21
N SER A 471 -7.34 11.10 17.41
CA SER A 471 -7.74 12.50 17.60
C SER A 471 -6.57 13.48 17.44
N SER A 472 -5.35 13.08 17.77
CA SER A 472 -4.19 13.95 17.57
C SER A 472 -3.78 14.08 16.10
N VAL A 473 -4.10 13.07 15.28
CA VAL A 473 -3.89 13.14 13.82
C VAL A 473 -5.02 13.94 13.15
N SER A 474 -6.27 13.78 13.61
CA SER A 474 -7.42 14.50 13.05
C SER A 474 -7.44 15.99 13.45
N ALA A 475 -6.87 16.36 14.61
CA ALA A 475 -6.76 17.77 15.04
C ALA A 475 -5.79 18.60 14.16
N ALA A 476 -5.00 17.96 13.31
CA ALA A 476 -4.11 18.65 12.37
C ALA A 476 -4.82 19.10 11.08
N TRP A 477 -6.11 18.71 10.88
CA TRP A 477 -6.87 19.02 9.67
C TRP A 477 -8.29 19.47 10.04
N PRO A 478 -8.65 20.74 9.89
CA PRO A 478 -10.03 21.16 10.03
C PRO A 478 -10.89 20.58 8.89
N PRO A 479 -12.15 20.28 9.12
CA PRO A 479 -13.03 19.81 8.07
C PRO A 479 -13.23 20.88 7.00
N THR A 480 -13.16 20.48 5.76
CA THR A 480 -13.52 21.32 4.61
C THR A 480 -15.01 21.22 4.37
#